data_5430314c704f3a6b9cfe311cac105665
#
_entry.id   5430314c704f3a6b9cfe311cac105665
#
_cell.length_a   1.000
_cell.length_b   1.000
_cell.length_c   1.000
_cell.angle_alpha   90.00
_cell.angle_beta   90.00
_cell.angle_gamma   90.00
#
_symmetry.space_group_name_H-M   'P 1'
#
loop_
_entity.id
_entity.type
_entity.pdbx_description
1 polymer ?
#
loop_
_entity_poly.entity_id
_entity_poly.type
_entity_poly.pdbx_seq_one_letter_code
_entity_poly.pdbx_strand_id
1 'polypeptide(L)'
;MNLTSQNIGNDVRKKVFRRIMRFSFPQLDSFGSGTLITRMTNDVSQVQSLVSQLIRGGVRTTLMIAGSIYFMHRLNPEFGLIVLAAVPVMAFCAAGCVAWVKPLFPKLQSRLDQLNEILQEDISGIRVIKAFGRELYERIRFGRANNRLIRMQLKILLAFSFLSPAMNLLMSLVVVALLYRGSVLTGSGAATPGEIMAGITYTGRLLVSILILVMLSQMIARGFASWRRLREVLTVTPGFRYGDAATGPGPQGEVEFRDVTFGYPRLASPIFSGVSLRIRSGETVAVMGATGCGKTAFAGLIPRFYDPDAGTVLIDGLDVRSYSREALLGKVSFALQKSELFSATVRENISWGKPDATDEEIRAAAAAAQADEFIAKLPEGYDTLLTEGGTSLSGGQRQRIALARAILKPAEILILDDATSALDTKTEAAFFSALSRFAPGVTKIVVAQRISTARRADRIIVLEKGRIAGVGTHDELLQNCAAYQEIAASQSGRA
;
A
#
# COMPACT_ATOMS: atom_id res chain seq x y z
N MET A 1 -31.65 1.27 -3.67
CA MET A 1 -30.56 1.87 -4.49
C MET A 1 -29.30 2.22 -3.69
N ASN A 2 -29.39 2.93 -2.55
CA ASN A 2 -28.20 3.17 -1.70
C ASN A 2 -27.61 1.84 -1.18
N LEU A 3 -28.45 0.90 -0.79
CA LEU A 3 -28.03 -0.41 -0.29
C LEU A 3 -27.22 -1.18 -1.34
N THR A 4 -27.65 -1.17 -2.61
CA THR A 4 -26.97 -1.85 -3.71
C THR A 4 -25.54 -1.28 -3.94
N SER A 5 -25.39 0.04 -3.97
CA SER A 5 -24.09 0.66 -4.16
C SER A 5 -23.16 0.44 -2.95
N GLN A 6 -23.69 0.41 -1.73
CA GLN A 6 -22.97 0.08 -0.51
C GLN A 6 -22.49 -1.38 -0.54
N ASN A 7 -23.36 -2.31 -0.92
CA ASN A 7 -23.00 -3.72 -1.05
C ASN A 7 -21.90 -3.95 -2.10
N ILE A 8 -22.02 -3.29 -3.27
CA ILE A 8 -20.96 -3.36 -4.31
C ILE A 8 -19.63 -2.82 -3.76
N GLY A 9 -19.64 -1.68 -3.07
CA GLY A 9 -18.43 -1.12 -2.46
C GLY A 9 -17.81 -2.08 -1.42
N ASN A 10 -18.63 -2.70 -0.58
CA ASN A 10 -18.19 -3.68 0.39
C ASN A 10 -17.60 -4.94 -0.27
N ASP A 11 -18.27 -5.47 -1.29
CA ASP A 11 -17.81 -6.66 -2.00
C ASP A 11 -16.49 -6.43 -2.74
N VAL A 12 -16.37 -5.27 -3.40
CA VAL A 12 -15.11 -4.86 -4.04
C VAL A 12 -13.99 -4.75 -3.00
N ARG A 13 -14.26 -4.09 -1.86
CA ARG A 13 -13.27 -3.95 -0.77
C ARG A 13 -12.81 -5.30 -0.24
N LYS A 14 -13.76 -6.21 0.04
CA LYS A 14 -13.45 -7.59 0.47
C LYS A 14 -12.63 -8.36 -0.57
N LYS A 15 -12.96 -8.22 -1.86
CA LYS A 15 -12.21 -8.88 -2.94
C LYS A 15 -10.79 -8.33 -3.07
N VAL A 16 -10.63 -7.00 -3.02
CA VAL A 16 -9.31 -6.35 -3.08
C VAL A 16 -8.47 -6.76 -1.87
N PHE A 17 -9.03 -6.73 -0.66
CA PHE A 17 -8.33 -7.16 0.56
C PHE A 17 -7.86 -8.61 0.48
N ARG A 18 -8.77 -9.55 0.13
CA ARG A 18 -8.40 -10.96 -0.06
C ARG A 18 -7.30 -11.14 -1.11
N ARG A 19 -7.30 -10.31 -2.14
CA ARG A 19 -6.27 -10.38 -3.19
C ARG A 19 -4.92 -9.90 -2.68
N ILE A 20 -4.89 -8.77 -1.95
CA ILE A 20 -3.66 -8.21 -1.34
C ILE A 20 -3.06 -9.20 -0.35
N MET A 21 -3.88 -9.88 0.48
CA MET A 21 -3.40 -10.91 1.42
C MET A 21 -2.75 -12.13 0.74
N ARG A 22 -2.93 -12.28 -0.57
CA ARG A 22 -2.30 -13.35 -1.38
C ARG A 22 -1.09 -12.86 -2.19
N PHE A 23 -0.72 -11.59 -2.07
CA PHE A 23 0.44 -11.06 -2.78
C PHE A 23 1.72 -11.64 -2.22
N SER A 24 2.67 -11.89 -3.12
CA SER A 24 4.07 -12.16 -2.77
C SER A 24 4.78 -10.85 -2.39
N PHE A 25 5.92 -10.95 -1.72
CA PHE A 25 6.74 -9.79 -1.37
C PHE A 25 7.10 -8.92 -2.58
N PRO A 26 7.58 -9.47 -3.72
CA PRO A 26 7.82 -8.66 -4.93
C PRO A 26 6.60 -7.85 -5.38
N GLN A 27 5.40 -8.42 -5.25
CA GLN A 27 4.17 -7.73 -5.60
C GLN A 27 3.85 -6.61 -4.61
N LEU A 28 4.00 -6.85 -3.31
CA LEU A 28 3.83 -5.81 -2.29
C LEU A 28 4.81 -4.65 -2.49
N ASP A 29 6.08 -4.96 -2.79
CA ASP A 29 7.11 -3.96 -3.09
C ASP A 29 6.81 -3.16 -4.36
N SER A 30 6.21 -3.80 -5.37
CA SER A 30 5.87 -3.13 -6.62
C SER A 30 4.76 -2.09 -6.46
N PHE A 31 3.77 -2.34 -5.62
CA PHE A 31 2.66 -1.43 -5.37
C PHE A 31 2.96 -0.41 -4.26
N GLY A 32 3.65 -0.84 -3.20
CA GLY A 32 3.83 -0.07 -1.97
C GLY A 32 2.56 0.02 -1.11
N SER A 33 2.74 -0.02 0.21
CA SER A 33 1.64 -0.05 1.19
C SER A 33 0.69 1.15 1.07
N GLY A 34 1.20 2.36 0.95
CA GLY A 34 0.40 3.58 0.81
C GLY A 34 -0.51 3.58 -0.43
N THR A 35 -0.01 3.05 -1.56
CA THR A 35 -0.81 2.90 -2.78
C THR A 35 -1.93 1.89 -2.58
N LEU A 36 -1.66 0.75 -1.94
CA LEU A 36 -2.66 -0.28 -1.67
C LEU A 36 -3.75 0.23 -0.72
N ILE A 37 -3.39 0.97 0.32
CA ILE A 37 -4.34 1.64 1.22
C ILE A 37 -5.24 2.59 0.44
N THR A 38 -4.66 3.46 -0.39
CA THR A 38 -5.42 4.41 -1.23
C THR A 38 -6.38 3.69 -2.19
N ARG A 39 -5.95 2.56 -2.78
CA ARG A 39 -6.81 1.75 -3.64
C ARG A 39 -7.99 1.14 -2.87
N MET A 40 -7.76 0.64 -1.66
CA MET A 40 -8.82 0.04 -0.82
C MET A 40 -9.82 1.06 -0.27
N THR A 41 -9.39 2.28 0.00
CA THR A 41 -10.20 3.33 0.60
C THR A 41 -10.80 4.25 -0.47
N ASN A 42 -9.98 5.07 -1.09
CA ASN A 42 -10.43 6.12 -2.00
C ASN A 42 -10.95 5.55 -3.33
N ASP A 43 -10.19 4.64 -3.99
CA ASP A 43 -10.61 4.13 -5.29
C ASP A 43 -11.88 3.30 -5.21
N VAL A 44 -12.05 2.48 -4.16
CA VAL A 44 -13.32 1.76 -3.93
C VAL A 44 -14.47 2.74 -3.73
N SER A 45 -14.28 3.82 -2.96
CA SER A 45 -15.29 4.85 -2.73
C SER A 45 -15.66 5.60 -4.02
N GLN A 46 -14.68 5.86 -4.89
CA GLN A 46 -14.94 6.50 -6.19
C GLN A 46 -15.76 5.58 -7.13
N VAL A 47 -15.43 4.29 -7.17
CA VAL A 47 -16.21 3.31 -7.96
C VAL A 47 -17.63 3.14 -7.40
N GLN A 48 -17.77 3.07 -6.08
CA GLN A 48 -19.08 3.03 -5.41
C GLN A 48 -19.93 4.25 -5.75
N SER A 49 -19.33 5.44 -5.70
CA SER A 49 -19.97 6.71 -6.05
C SER A 49 -20.37 6.74 -7.53
N LEU A 50 -19.49 6.25 -8.42
CA LEU A 50 -19.79 6.12 -9.86
C LEU A 50 -21.07 5.27 -10.08
N VAL A 51 -21.12 4.07 -9.49
CA VAL A 51 -22.28 3.17 -9.62
C VAL A 51 -23.56 3.84 -9.08
N SER A 52 -23.48 4.45 -7.89
CA SER A 52 -24.62 5.14 -7.28
C SER A 52 -25.16 6.26 -8.18
N GLN A 53 -24.27 7.06 -8.77
CA GLN A 53 -24.66 8.19 -9.61
C GLN A 53 -25.10 7.77 -11.00
N LEU A 54 -24.54 6.71 -11.59
CA LEU A 54 -25.02 6.16 -12.86
C LEU A 54 -26.45 5.67 -12.72
N ILE A 55 -26.76 4.95 -11.65
CA ILE A 55 -28.10 4.42 -11.42
C ILE A 55 -29.09 5.55 -11.10
N ARG A 56 -28.72 6.47 -10.19
CA ARG A 56 -29.63 7.54 -9.74
C ARG A 56 -29.66 8.71 -10.72
N GLY A 57 -28.50 9.23 -11.09
CA GLY A 57 -28.36 10.43 -11.93
C GLY A 57 -28.53 10.09 -13.41
N GLY A 58 -27.84 9.05 -13.90
CA GLY A 58 -27.85 8.68 -15.31
C GLY A 58 -29.24 8.29 -15.80
N VAL A 59 -29.85 7.31 -15.17
CA VAL A 59 -31.19 6.84 -15.55
C VAL A 59 -32.22 7.95 -15.41
N ARG A 60 -32.24 8.65 -14.26
CA ARG A 60 -33.20 9.74 -14.03
C ARG A 60 -33.05 10.85 -15.06
N THR A 61 -31.81 11.31 -15.32
CA THR A 61 -31.54 12.44 -16.23
C THR A 61 -31.93 12.07 -17.67
N THR A 62 -31.58 10.85 -18.12
CA THR A 62 -31.95 10.38 -19.46
C THR A 62 -33.46 10.30 -19.63
N LEU A 63 -34.18 9.74 -18.66
CA LEU A 63 -35.64 9.67 -18.68
C LEU A 63 -36.30 11.06 -18.64
N MET A 64 -35.72 12.00 -17.86
CA MET A 64 -36.21 13.38 -17.80
C MET A 64 -36.01 14.11 -19.11
N ILE A 65 -34.90 13.96 -19.80
CA ILE A 65 -34.66 14.57 -21.11
C ILE A 65 -35.60 13.97 -22.15
N ALA A 66 -35.63 12.65 -22.28
CA ALA A 66 -36.47 11.96 -23.24
C ALA A 66 -37.97 12.23 -22.99
N GLY A 67 -38.38 12.14 -21.72
CA GLY A 67 -39.79 12.40 -21.33
C GLY A 67 -40.19 13.86 -21.57
N SER A 68 -39.35 14.82 -21.24
CA SER A 68 -39.63 16.24 -21.48
C SER A 68 -39.83 16.54 -22.98
N ILE A 69 -38.94 16.02 -23.84
CA ILE A 69 -39.07 16.18 -25.31
C ILE A 69 -40.35 15.46 -25.82
N TYR A 70 -40.60 14.23 -25.38
CA TYR A 70 -41.76 13.46 -25.81
C TYR A 70 -43.06 14.13 -25.41
N PHE A 71 -43.23 14.51 -24.15
CA PHE A 71 -44.47 15.14 -23.67
C PHE A 71 -44.67 16.52 -24.27
N MET A 72 -43.59 17.29 -24.52
CA MET A 72 -43.64 18.58 -25.18
C MET A 72 -44.19 18.42 -26.63
N HIS A 73 -43.67 17.44 -27.36
CA HIS A 73 -44.16 17.15 -28.73
C HIS A 73 -45.57 16.64 -28.76
N ARG A 74 -45.99 15.89 -27.73
CA ARG A 74 -47.41 15.41 -27.63
C ARG A 74 -48.39 16.53 -27.27
N LEU A 75 -47.97 17.53 -26.49
CA LEU A 75 -48.79 18.69 -26.15
C LEU A 75 -48.99 19.59 -27.38
N ASN A 76 -47.89 19.96 -28.00
CA ASN A 76 -47.92 20.74 -29.26
C ASN A 76 -46.63 20.42 -30.05
N PRO A 77 -46.75 19.91 -31.30
CA PRO A 77 -45.59 19.58 -32.14
C PRO A 77 -44.63 20.75 -32.39
N GLU A 78 -45.13 21.97 -32.48
CA GLU A 78 -44.29 23.17 -32.70
C GLU A 78 -43.45 23.48 -31.46
N PHE A 79 -43.99 23.35 -30.27
CA PHE A 79 -43.24 23.51 -29.02
C PHE A 79 -42.16 22.45 -28.88
N GLY A 80 -42.51 21.21 -29.26
CA GLY A 80 -41.56 20.07 -29.30
C GLY A 80 -40.36 20.37 -30.23
N LEU A 81 -40.63 20.98 -31.40
CA LEU A 81 -39.62 21.29 -32.39
C LEU A 81 -38.69 22.42 -31.93
N ILE A 82 -39.22 23.48 -31.28
CA ILE A 82 -38.44 24.58 -30.70
C ILE A 82 -37.45 24.00 -29.65
N VAL A 83 -37.91 23.13 -28.77
CA VAL A 83 -37.09 22.55 -27.73
C VAL A 83 -36.09 21.54 -28.32
N LEU A 84 -36.49 20.74 -29.28
CA LEU A 84 -35.61 19.80 -29.97
C LEU A 84 -34.46 20.50 -30.66
N ALA A 85 -34.67 21.69 -31.23
CA ALA A 85 -33.63 22.53 -31.81
C ALA A 85 -32.73 23.19 -30.75
N ALA A 86 -33.27 23.52 -29.57
CA ALA A 86 -32.51 24.12 -28.48
C ALA A 86 -31.56 23.16 -27.78
N VAL A 87 -31.94 21.86 -27.60
CA VAL A 87 -31.14 20.87 -26.91
C VAL A 87 -29.75 20.67 -27.50
N PRO A 88 -29.54 20.53 -28.82
CA PRO A 88 -28.20 20.43 -29.40
C PRO A 88 -27.36 21.69 -29.17
N VAL A 89 -27.96 22.87 -29.22
CA VAL A 89 -27.24 24.15 -28.96
C VAL A 89 -26.77 24.22 -27.53
N MET A 90 -27.63 23.87 -26.58
CA MET A 90 -27.27 23.80 -25.16
C MET A 90 -26.21 22.73 -24.90
N ALA A 91 -26.33 21.55 -25.51
CA ALA A 91 -25.36 20.47 -25.39
C ALA A 91 -24.00 20.90 -25.98
N PHE A 92 -23.99 21.60 -27.13
CA PHE A 92 -22.78 22.10 -27.74
C PHE A 92 -22.10 23.16 -26.86
N CYS A 93 -22.84 24.10 -26.28
CA CYS A 93 -22.34 25.08 -25.34
C CYS A 93 -21.70 24.43 -24.11
N ALA A 94 -22.39 23.44 -23.53
CA ALA A 94 -21.87 22.66 -22.38
C ALA A 94 -20.61 21.88 -22.74
N ALA A 95 -20.60 21.16 -23.87
CA ALA A 95 -19.47 20.41 -24.35
C ALA A 95 -18.26 21.31 -24.66
N GLY A 96 -18.49 22.49 -25.26
CA GLY A 96 -17.46 23.49 -25.52
C GLY A 96 -16.79 23.98 -24.22
N CYS A 97 -17.58 24.29 -23.20
CA CYS A 97 -17.07 24.68 -21.89
C CYS A 97 -16.22 23.58 -21.29
N VAL A 98 -16.69 22.33 -21.30
CA VAL A 98 -15.95 21.15 -20.77
C VAL A 98 -14.65 20.94 -21.56
N ALA A 99 -14.70 21.02 -22.90
CA ALA A 99 -13.52 20.86 -23.74
C ALA A 99 -12.46 21.95 -23.48
N TRP A 100 -12.89 23.17 -23.22
CA TRP A 100 -12.00 24.28 -22.86
C TRP A 100 -11.35 24.10 -21.49
N VAL A 101 -12.09 23.65 -20.51
CA VAL A 101 -11.58 23.45 -19.13
C VAL A 101 -10.75 22.16 -18.98
N LYS A 102 -11.04 21.12 -19.76
CA LYS A 102 -10.37 19.82 -19.68
C LYS A 102 -8.84 19.89 -19.62
N PRO A 103 -8.12 20.67 -20.46
CA PRO A 103 -6.65 20.75 -20.42
C PRO A 103 -6.11 21.51 -19.21
N LEU A 104 -6.95 22.22 -18.46
CA LEU A 104 -6.55 22.94 -17.26
C LEU A 104 -6.47 22.03 -16.03
N PHE A 105 -7.22 20.91 -15.98
CA PHE A 105 -7.21 20.00 -14.86
C PHE A 105 -5.85 19.34 -14.59
N PRO A 106 -5.10 18.82 -15.59
CA PRO A 106 -3.75 18.30 -15.34
C PRO A 106 -2.79 19.37 -14.79
N LYS A 107 -2.93 20.62 -15.27
CA LYS A 107 -2.12 21.76 -14.79
C LYS A 107 -2.48 22.11 -13.33
N LEU A 108 -3.77 22.07 -12.98
CA LEU A 108 -4.22 22.26 -11.60
C LEU A 108 -3.65 21.16 -10.71
N GLN A 109 -3.73 19.89 -11.15
CA GLN A 109 -3.20 18.76 -10.39
C GLN A 109 -1.69 18.91 -10.15
N SER A 110 -0.91 19.23 -11.17
CA SER A 110 0.53 19.47 -11.02
C SER A 110 0.87 20.58 -10.02
N ARG A 111 0.03 21.65 -9.93
CA ARG A 111 0.22 22.71 -8.92
C ARG A 111 -0.16 22.25 -7.52
N LEU A 112 -1.17 21.40 -7.40
CA LEU A 112 -1.55 20.78 -6.14
C LEU A 112 -0.46 19.83 -5.64
N ASP A 113 0.11 19.03 -6.54
CA ASP A 113 1.20 18.08 -6.21
C ASP A 113 2.44 18.85 -5.71
N GLN A 114 2.83 19.95 -6.39
CA GLN A 114 3.92 20.82 -5.95
C GLN A 114 3.66 21.45 -4.55
N LEU A 115 2.42 21.82 -4.27
CA LEU A 115 2.07 22.35 -2.94
C LEU A 115 2.15 21.25 -1.87
N ASN A 116 1.65 20.06 -2.17
CA ASN A 116 1.72 18.92 -1.27
C ASN A 116 3.17 18.47 -0.99
N GLU A 117 4.04 18.51 -2.00
CA GLU A 117 5.48 18.24 -1.84
C GLU A 117 6.12 19.21 -0.84
N ILE A 118 5.87 20.53 -0.99
CA ILE A 118 6.36 21.55 -0.06
C ILE A 118 5.81 21.29 1.35
N LEU A 119 4.51 21.02 1.49
CA LEU A 119 3.89 20.72 2.79
C LEU A 119 4.50 19.48 3.46
N GLN A 120 4.72 18.42 2.70
CA GLN A 120 5.32 17.20 3.21
C GLN A 120 6.78 17.42 3.64
N GLU A 121 7.54 18.18 2.87
CA GLU A 121 8.91 18.58 3.21
C GLU A 121 8.93 19.43 4.49
N ASP A 122 8.10 20.47 4.58
CA ASP A 122 8.03 21.38 5.72
C ASP A 122 7.58 20.66 7.00
N ILE A 123 6.56 19.80 6.93
CA ILE A 123 6.06 19.06 8.10
C ILE A 123 7.10 18.03 8.56
N SER A 124 7.70 17.29 7.63
CA SER A 124 8.73 16.30 7.95
C SER A 124 9.99 16.95 8.52
N GLY A 125 10.37 18.12 7.97
CA GLY A 125 11.53 18.91 8.36
C GLY A 125 11.27 19.98 9.43
N ILE A 126 10.10 20.01 10.07
CA ILE A 126 9.68 21.12 10.95
C ILE A 126 10.71 21.43 12.07
N ARG A 127 11.34 20.38 12.61
CA ARG A 127 12.38 20.56 13.64
C ARG A 127 13.60 21.28 13.09
N VAL A 128 13.98 21.00 11.84
CA VAL A 128 15.10 21.67 11.16
C VAL A 128 14.74 23.14 10.89
N ILE A 129 13.55 23.39 10.34
CA ILE A 129 13.06 24.75 10.08
C ILE A 129 13.09 25.59 11.37
N LYS A 130 12.63 25.01 12.49
CA LYS A 130 12.64 25.65 13.82
C LYS A 130 14.05 25.86 14.35
N ALA A 131 14.93 24.87 14.22
CA ALA A 131 16.30 24.97 14.70
C ALA A 131 17.14 26.04 13.97
N PHE A 132 16.84 26.27 12.68
CA PHE A 132 17.55 27.26 11.87
C PHE A 132 16.81 28.61 11.71
N GLY A 133 15.62 28.78 12.33
CA GLY A 133 14.84 30.03 12.27
C GLY A 133 14.36 30.40 10.85
N ARG A 134 14.10 29.38 9.99
CA ARG A 134 13.76 29.59 8.58
C ARG A 134 12.24 29.65 8.29
N GLU A 135 11.41 29.89 9.29
CA GLU A 135 9.94 29.92 9.13
C GLU A 135 9.47 30.98 8.13
N LEU A 136 10.13 32.15 8.10
CA LEU A 136 9.76 33.19 7.16
C LEU A 136 10.04 32.79 5.70
N TYR A 137 11.18 32.13 5.47
CA TYR A 137 11.53 31.64 4.14
C TYR A 137 10.52 30.60 3.64
N GLU A 138 10.18 29.60 4.45
CA GLU A 138 9.21 28.57 4.05
C GLU A 138 7.79 29.14 3.93
N ARG A 139 7.40 30.11 4.75
CA ARG A 139 6.12 30.80 4.60
C ARG A 139 6.01 31.54 3.25
N ILE A 140 7.09 32.16 2.79
CA ILE A 140 7.13 32.81 1.47
C ILE A 140 7.09 31.77 0.34
N ARG A 141 7.84 30.67 0.47
CA ARG A 141 7.89 29.56 -0.49
C ARG A 141 6.51 28.92 -0.66
N PHE A 142 5.86 28.57 0.45
CA PHE A 142 4.50 28.07 0.48
C PHE A 142 3.51 29.06 -0.13
N GLY A 143 3.56 30.35 0.26
CA GLY A 143 2.68 31.39 -0.25
C GLY A 143 2.76 31.54 -1.77
N ARG A 144 3.96 31.45 -2.36
CA ARG A 144 4.15 31.49 -3.82
C ARG A 144 3.51 30.27 -4.53
N ALA A 145 3.68 29.07 -3.96
CA ALA A 145 3.09 27.84 -4.50
C ALA A 145 1.56 27.88 -4.40
N ASN A 146 1.04 28.26 -3.23
CA ASN A 146 -0.39 28.40 -2.98
C ASN A 146 -1.04 29.45 -3.93
N ASN A 147 -0.42 30.59 -4.12
CA ASN A 147 -0.94 31.61 -5.05
C ASN A 147 -0.96 31.13 -6.51
N ARG A 148 -0.03 30.28 -6.93
CA ARG A 148 -0.06 29.65 -8.27
C ARG A 148 -1.21 28.67 -8.40
N LEU A 149 -1.46 27.86 -7.36
CA LEU A 149 -2.60 26.95 -7.29
C LEU A 149 -3.92 27.71 -7.36
N ILE A 150 -4.11 28.72 -6.50
CA ILE A 150 -5.32 29.54 -6.45
C ILE A 150 -5.60 30.21 -7.80
N ARG A 151 -4.58 30.78 -8.46
CA ARG A 151 -4.78 31.39 -9.79
C ARG A 151 -5.25 30.38 -10.83
N MET A 152 -4.75 29.15 -10.80
CA MET A 152 -5.20 28.09 -11.70
C MET A 152 -6.63 27.65 -11.38
N GLN A 153 -6.95 27.53 -10.09
CA GLN A 153 -8.28 27.17 -9.61
C GLN A 153 -9.32 28.24 -10.00
N LEU A 154 -8.97 29.54 -9.85
CA LEU A 154 -9.81 30.64 -10.26
C LEU A 154 -10.08 30.64 -11.78
N LYS A 155 -9.09 30.32 -12.62
CA LYS A 155 -9.32 30.21 -14.08
C LYS A 155 -10.37 29.15 -14.42
N ILE A 156 -10.31 28.00 -13.76
CA ILE A 156 -11.30 26.93 -13.95
C ILE A 156 -12.67 27.35 -13.41
N LEU A 157 -12.70 27.98 -12.23
CA LEU A 157 -13.94 28.43 -11.61
C LEU A 157 -14.63 29.51 -12.47
N LEU A 158 -13.88 30.48 -12.98
CA LEU A 158 -14.42 31.53 -13.89
C LEU A 158 -14.99 30.92 -15.17
N ALA A 159 -14.32 29.92 -15.76
CA ALA A 159 -14.82 29.21 -16.92
C ALA A 159 -16.20 28.57 -16.67
N PHE A 160 -16.35 27.88 -15.53
CA PHE A 160 -17.65 27.30 -15.13
C PHE A 160 -18.67 28.35 -14.71
N SER A 161 -18.23 29.52 -14.17
CA SER A 161 -19.13 30.59 -13.78
C SER A 161 -19.81 31.24 -15.00
N PHE A 162 -19.19 31.21 -16.18
CA PHE A 162 -19.83 31.68 -17.43
C PHE A 162 -20.83 30.68 -18.00
N LEU A 163 -20.72 29.41 -17.70
CA LEU A 163 -21.62 28.38 -18.22
C LEU A 163 -23.06 28.58 -17.74
N SER A 164 -23.25 28.89 -16.45
CA SER A 164 -24.61 29.08 -15.90
C SER A 164 -25.35 30.27 -16.49
N PRO A 165 -24.79 31.49 -16.59
CA PRO A 165 -25.44 32.61 -17.32
C PRO A 165 -25.70 32.32 -18.79
N ALA A 166 -24.75 31.69 -19.50
CA ALA A 166 -24.94 31.35 -20.90
C ALA A 166 -26.10 30.37 -21.10
N MET A 167 -26.19 29.33 -20.25
CA MET A 167 -27.28 28.39 -20.28
C MET A 167 -28.62 29.01 -19.92
N ASN A 168 -28.66 29.90 -18.91
CA ASN A 168 -29.88 30.65 -18.56
C ASN A 168 -30.32 31.60 -19.69
N LEU A 169 -29.38 32.27 -20.38
CA LEU A 169 -29.68 33.08 -21.53
C LEU A 169 -30.33 32.25 -22.66
N LEU A 170 -29.71 31.10 -23.01
CA LEU A 170 -30.28 30.20 -24.01
C LEU A 170 -31.69 29.73 -23.62
N MET A 171 -31.87 29.36 -22.34
CA MET A 171 -33.19 28.99 -21.84
C MET A 171 -34.20 30.15 -21.95
N SER A 172 -33.82 31.36 -21.57
CA SER A 172 -34.69 32.53 -21.68
C SER A 172 -35.10 32.80 -23.13
N LEU A 173 -34.19 32.61 -24.10
CA LEU A 173 -34.51 32.72 -25.53
C LEU A 173 -35.51 31.65 -25.97
N VAL A 174 -35.37 30.40 -25.48
CA VAL A 174 -36.35 29.32 -25.73
C VAL A 174 -37.71 29.67 -25.14
N VAL A 175 -37.76 30.22 -23.91
CA VAL A 175 -39.01 30.65 -23.26
C VAL A 175 -39.68 31.77 -24.04
N VAL A 176 -38.92 32.76 -24.51
CA VAL A 176 -39.45 33.86 -25.36
C VAL A 176 -40.00 33.29 -26.67
N ALA A 177 -39.31 32.37 -27.32
CA ALA A 177 -39.77 31.72 -28.53
C ALA A 177 -41.09 30.90 -28.29
N LEU A 178 -41.19 30.21 -27.17
CA LEU A 178 -42.37 29.47 -26.76
C LEU A 178 -43.58 30.43 -26.50
N LEU A 179 -43.34 31.55 -25.81
CA LEU A 179 -44.34 32.56 -25.53
C LEU A 179 -44.82 33.23 -26.82
N TYR A 180 -43.91 33.60 -27.72
CA TYR A 180 -44.26 34.24 -29.01
C TYR A 180 -45.08 33.28 -29.88
N ARG A 181 -44.60 32.07 -30.13
CA ARG A 181 -45.39 31.09 -30.93
C ARG A 181 -46.67 30.64 -30.22
N GLY A 182 -46.60 30.47 -28.88
CA GLY A 182 -47.77 30.14 -28.08
C GLY A 182 -48.86 31.20 -28.15
N SER A 183 -48.54 32.50 -28.14
CA SER A 183 -49.52 33.57 -28.28
C SER A 183 -50.18 33.54 -29.64
N VAL A 184 -49.43 33.31 -30.73
CA VAL A 184 -49.93 33.17 -32.07
C VAL A 184 -50.89 31.99 -32.20
N LEU A 185 -50.50 30.80 -31.66
CA LEU A 185 -51.32 29.59 -31.69
C LEU A 185 -52.55 29.68 -30.81
N THR A 186 -52.49 30.40 -29.69
CA THR A 186 -53.68 30.66 -28.84
C THR A 186 -54.65 31.59 -29.54
N GLY A 187 -54.17 32.61 -30.28
CA GLY A 187 -55.03 33.47 -31.09
C GLY A 187 -55.75 32.77 -32.24
N SER A 188 -55.18 31.65 -32.74
CA SER A 188 -55.82 30.79 -33.75
C SER A 188 -56.63 29.64 -33.16
N GLY A 189 -56.70 29.48 -31.83
CA GLY A 189 -57.33 28.37 -31.15
C GLY A 189 -56.57 27.05 -31.22
N ALA A 190 -55.30 27.04 -31.73
CA ALA A 190 -54.48 25.83 -31.90
C ALA A 190 -53.63 25.49 -30.68
N ALA A 191 -53.59 26.31 -29.63
CA ALA A 191 -52.95 26.03 -28.36
C ALA A 191 -53.71 26.70 -27.21
N THR A 192 -53.54 26.13 -26.01
CA THR A 192 -54.09 26.67 -24.76
C THR A 192 -53.02 27.34 -23.93
N PRO A 193 -53.34 28.32 -23.06
CA PRO A 193 -52.40 28.92 -22.14
C PRO A 193 -51.72 27.90 -21.22
N GLY A 194 -52.42 26.83 -20.86
CA GLY A 194 -51.89 25.71 -20.05
C GLY A 194 -50.76 24.93 -20.75
N GLU A 195 -50.84 24.78 -22.09
CA GLU A 195 -49.76 24.14 -22.88
C GLU A 195 -48.49 25.01 -22.93
N ILE A 196 -48.63 26.34 -22.98
CA ILE A 196 -47.51 27.24 -22.91
C ILE A 196 -46.81 27.12 -21.55
N MET A 197 -47.56 27.13 -20.45
CA MET A 197 -47.01 26.96 -19.07
C MET A 197 -46.36 25.62 -18.87
N ALA A 198 -46.95 24.53 -19.42
CA ALA A 198 -46.33 23.21 -19.43
C ALA A 198 -45.01 23.22 -20.21
N GLY A 199 -44.97 23.91 -21.38
CA GLY A 199 -43.79 24.09 -22.21
C GLY A 199 -42.62 24.76 -21.47
N ILE A 200 -42.91 25.85 -20.77
CA ILE A 200 -41.90 26.54 -19.94
C ILE A 200 -41.37 25.64 -18.84
N THR A 201 -42.28 24.87 -18.16
CA THR A 201 -41.90 23.95 -17.10
C THR A 201 -40.98 22.83 -17.60
N TYR A 202 -41.33 22.20 -18.74
CA TYR A 202 -40.47 21.15 -19.34
C TYR A 202 -39.12 21.71 -19.80
N THR A 203 -39.08 22.90 -20.35
CA THR A 203 -37.78 23.57 -20.72
C THR A 203 -36.89 23.76 -19.52
N GLY A 204 -37.43 24.22 -18.37
CA GLY A 204 -36.67 24.33 -17.12
C GLY A 204 -36.11 23.02 -16.64
N ARG A 205 -36.89 21.94 -16.73
CA ARG A 205 -36.43 20.58 -16.38
C ARG A 205 -35.30 20.09 -17.30
N LEU A 206 -35.36 20.42 -18.59
CA LEU A 206 -34.30 20.07 -19.56
C LEU A 206 -32.99 20.75 -19.22
N LEU A 207 -33.02 22.07 -18.91
CA LEU A 207 -31.81 22.81 -18.51
C LEU A 207 -31.11 22.11 -17.30
N VAL A 208 -31.86 21.86 -16.23
CA VAL A 208 -31.31 21.20 -15.05
C VAL A 208 -30.75 19.81 -15.40
N SER A 209 -31.45 19.06 -16.27
CA SER A 209 -30.98 17.74 -16.69
C SER A 209 -29.68 17.79 -17.49
N ILE A 210 -29.51 18.77 -18.38
CA ILE A 210 -28.27 18.96 -19.15
C ILE A 210 -27.11 19.33 -18.23
N LEU A 211 -27.31 20.21 -17.24
CA LEU A 211 -26.28 20.56 -16.26
C LEU A 211 -25.86 19.37 -15.41
N ILE A 212 -26.81 18.52 -14.99
CA ILE A 212 -26.51 17.28 -14.27
C ILE A 212 -25.67 16.32 -15.15
N LEU A 213 -26.00 16.22 -16.46
CA LEU A 213 -25.24 15.36 -17.39
C LEU A 213 -23.78 15.80 -17.51
N VAL A 214 -23.51 17.12 -17.52
CA VAL A 214 -22.14 17.67 -17.52
C VAL A 214 -21.40 17.25 -16.24
N MET A 215 -22.03 17.38 -15.07
CA MET A 215 -21.41 16.96 -13.80
C MET A 215 -21.16 15.45 -13.76
N LEU A 216 -22.11 14.65 -14.29
CA LEU A 216 -22.00 13.20 -14.34
C LEU A 216 -20.81 12.76 -15.21
N SER A 217 -20.51 13.44 -16.30
CA SER A 217 -19.40 13.11 -17.19
C SER A 217 -18.04 13.16 -16.49
N GLN A 218 -17.81 14.13 -15.61
CA GLN A 218 -16.58 14.23 -14.82
C GLN A 218 -16.45 13.11 -13.79
N MET A 219 -17.56 12.72 -13.19
CA MET A 219 -17.61 11.65 -12.21
C MET A 219 -17.37 10.27 -12.85
N ILE A 220 -17.92 10.07 -14.05
CA ILE A 220 -17.65 8.87 -14.86
C ILE A 220 -16.16 8.76 -15.13
N ALA A 221 -15.51 9.83 -15.59
CA ALA A 221 -14.06 9.81 -15.88
C ALA A 221 -13.23 9.41 -14.65
N ARG A 222 -13.50 9.99 -13.47
CA ARG A 222 -12.82 9.67 -12.22
C ARG A 222 -13.07 8.24 -11.78
N GLY A 223 -14.32 7.79 -11.83
CA GLY A 223 -14.68 6.44 -11.43
C GLY A 223 -14.03 5.36 -12.32
N PHE A 224 -13.95 5.59 -13.64
CA PHE A 224 -13.24 4.70 -14.55
C PHE A 224 -11.72 4.66 -14.29
N ALA A 225 -11.10 5.81 -13.98
CA ALA A 225 -9.70 5.84 -13.61
C ALA A 225 -9.44 5.02 -12.34
N SER A 226 -10.28 5.16 -11.30
CA SER A 226 -10.20 4.38 -10.07
C SER A 226 -10.46 2.88 -10.32
N TRP A 227 -11.44 2.55 -11.17
CA TRP A 227 -11.69 1.16 -11.56
C TRP A 227 -10.49 0.52 -12.26
N ARG A 228 -9.81 1.26 -13.16
CA ARG A 228 -8.60 0.77 -13.82
C ARG A 228 -7.51 0.41 -12.81
N ARG A 229 -7.24 1.27 -11.81
CA ARG A 229 -6.28 0.99 -10.74
C ARG A 229 -6.68 -0.19 -9.85
N LEU A 230 -7.97 -0.32 -9.52
CA LEU A 230 -8.49 -1.48 -8.79
C LEU A 230 -8.37 -2.77 -9.61
N ARG A 231 -8.66 -2.70 -10.91
CA ARG A 231 -8.50 -3.83 -11.82
C ARG A 231 -7.05 -4.32 -11.87
N GLU A 232 -6.07 -3.42 -11.86
CA GLU A 232 -4.65 -3.82 -11.77
C GLU A 232 -4.40 -4.72 -10.56
N VAL A 233 -4.88 -4.36 -9.36
CA VAL A 233 -4.75 -5.20 -8.16
C VAL A 233 -5.50 -6.52 -8.29
N LEU A 234 -6.72 -6.48 -8.81
CA LEU A 234 -7.59 -7.66 -8.92
C LEU A 234 -7.10 -8.69 -9.95
N THR A 235 -6.40 -8.22 -11.01
CA THR A 235 -5.92 -9.06 -12.11
C THR A 235 -4.49 -9.57 -11.92
N VAL A 236 -3.74 -9.06 -10.93
CA VAL A 236 -2.40 -9.58 -10.62
C VAL A 236 -2.51 -11.08 -10.30
N THR A 237 -1.81 -11.91 -11.04
CA THR A 237 -1.70 -13.34 -10.73
C THR A 237 -0.85 -13.54 -9.48
N PRO A 238 -1.10 -14.57 -8.65
CA PRO A 238 -0.21 -14.90 -7.53
C PRO A 238 1.24 -15.01 -8.03
N GLY A 239 2.17 -14.38 -7.32
CA GLY A 239 3.58 -14.31 -7.74
C GLY A 239 4.27 -15.67 -7.71
N PHE A 240 3.85 -16.54 -6.78
CA PHE A 240 4.44 -17.86 -6.60
C PHE A 240 3.39 -18.95 -6.77
N ARG A 241 3.82 -20.04 -7.42
CA ARG A 241 3.13 -21.32 -7.38
C ARG A 241 3.88 -22.19 -6.39
N TYR A 242 3.21 -22.61 -5.34
CA TYR A 242 3.73 -23.57 -4.37
C TYR A 242 3.44 -24.99 -4.87
N GLY A 243 4.29 -25.93 -4.47
CA GLY A 243 4.01 -27.35 -4.63
C GLY A 243 3.08 -27.87 -3.54
N ASP A 244 3.03 -29.18 -3.39
CA ASP A 244 2.14 -29.86 -2.43
C ASP A 244 2.93 -30.66 -1.37
N ALA A 245 4.26 -30.63 -1.42
CA ALA A 245 5.09 -31.38 -0.48
C ALA A 245 4.98 -30.80 0.95
N ALA A 246 4.88 -31.71 1.93
CA ALA A 246 4.87 -31.36 3.34
C ALA A 246 6.25 -31.47 3.99
N THR A 247 7.09 -32.42 3.53
CA THR A 247 8.41 -32.73 4.10
C THR A 247 9.43 -32.97 3.00
N GLY A 248 10.70 -32.71 3.29
CA GLY A 248 11.82 -33.06 2.42
C GLY A 248 12.47 -34.41 2.82
N PRO A 249 13.32 -34.96 1.95
CA PRO A 249 14.01 -36.25 2.19
C PRO A 249 15.27 -36.15 3.08
N GLY A 250 15.76 -34.94 3.33
CA GLY A 250 16.99 -34.68 4.06
C GLY A 250 16.80 -34.48 5.56
N PRO A 251 17.88 -34.20 6.31
CA PRO A 251 17.82 -33.88 7.74
C PRO A 251 16.98 -32.65 8.00
N GLN A 252 16.12 -32.71 9.02
CA GLN A 252 15.22 -31.59 9.37
C GLN A 252 16.00 -30.31 9.74
N GLY A 253 15.63 -29.19 9.10
CA GLY A 253 16.27 -27.89 9.33
C GLY A 253 17.58 -27.70 8.58
N GLU A 254 17.95 -28.57 7.65
CA GLU A 254 19.08 -28.34 6.74
C GLU A 254 18.70 -27.34 5.65
N VAL A 255 19.61 -26.40 5.36
CA VAL A 255 19.43 -25.39 4.29
C VAL A 255 20.60 -25.48 3.31
N GLU A 256 20.30 -25.57 2.01
CA GLU A 256 21.32 -25.60 0.97
C GLU A 256 21.00 -24.59 -0.15
N PHE A 257 21.99 -23.79 -0.52
CA PHE A 257 22.00 -22.93 -1.70
C PHE A 257 22.84 -23.60 -2.78
N ARG A 258 22.30 -23.78 -3.98
CA ARG A 258 23.00 -24.35 -5.15
C ARG A 258 23.03 -23.35 -6.28
N ASP A 259 24.19 -22.74 -6.52
CA ASP A 259 24.47 -21.77 -7.58
C ASP A 259 23.44 -20.64 -7.67
N VAL A 260 23.08 -20.08 -6.52
CA VAL A 260 21.97 -19.14 -6.41
C VAL A 260 22.41 -17.74 -6.84
N THR A 261 21.68 -17.20 -7.82
CA THR A 261 21.78 -15.80 -8.25
C THR A 261 20.46 -15.10 -7.95
N PHE A 262 20.53 -13.90 -7.40
CA PHE A 262 19.34 -13.13 -7.02
C PHE A 262 19.54 -11.63 -7.14
N GLY A 263 18.52 -10.94 -7.67
CA GLY A 263 18.38 -9.48 -7.65
C GLY A 263 16.93 -9.05 -7.39
N TYR A 264 16.72 -7.88 -6.77
CA TYR A 264 15.37 -7.35 -6.68
C TYR A 264 14.87 -6.85 -8.03
N PRO A 265 13.58 -7.00 -8.36
CA PRO A 265 13.02 -6.71 -9.69
C PRO A 265 13.25 -5.29 -10.23
N ARG A 266 13.67 -4.34 -9.37
CA ARG A 266 13.92 -2.94 -9.73
C ARG A 266 15.41 -2.60 -9.87
N LEU A 267 16.31 -3.54 -9.59
CA LEU A 267 17.74 -3.33 -9.70
C LEU A 267 18.24 -3.83 -11.05
N ALA A 268 19.16 -3.09 -11.66
CA ALA A 268 19.75 -3.43 -12.94
C ALA A 268 20.77 -4.57 -12.85
N SER A 269 21.27 -4.88 -11.66
CA SER A 269 22.27 -5.92 -11.42
C SER A 269 21.85 -6.82 -10.25
N PRO A 270 22.22 -8.11 -10.28
CA PRO A 270 21.98 -9.03 -9.18
C PRO A 270 22.68 -8.57 -7.90
N ILE A 271 22.07 -8.86 -6.75
CA ILE A 271 22.66 -8.59 -5.43
C ILE A 271 23.76 -9.58 -5.13
N PHE A 272 23.55 -10.85 -5.52
CA PHE A 272 24.58 -11.90 -5.45
C PHE A 272 24.41 -12.90 -6.59
N SER A 273 25.52 -13.54 -6.97
CA SER A 273 25.59 -14.44 -8.10
C SER A 273 26.41 -15.67 -7.77
N GLY A 274 25.89 -16.86 -8.12
CA GLY A 274 26.59 -18.13 -7.98
C GLY A 274 26.87 -18.54 -6.54
N VAL A 275 26.00 -18.18 -5.60
CA VAL A 275 26.16 -18.53 -4.18
C VAL A 275 25.82 -19.99 -3.96
N SER A 276 26.80 -20.77 -3.50
CA SER A 276 26.63 -22.18 -3.10
C SER A 276 27.11 -22.35 -1.66
N LEU A 277 26.21 -22.89 -0.80
CA LEU A 277 26.45 -23.05 0.62
C LEU A 277 25.50 -24.08 1.21
N ARG A 278 25.99 -24.86 2.19
CA ARG A 278 25.17 -25.78 2.99
C ARG A 278 25.27 -25.42 4.47
N ILE A 279 24.12 -25.26 5.12
CA ILE A 279 23.95 -25.05 6.55
C ILE A 279 23.37 -26.34 7.12
N ARG A 280 24.07 -26.93 8.09
CA ARG A 280 23.68 -28.24 8.66
C ARG A 280 22.51 -28.07 9.62
N SER A 281 21.76 -29.15 9.80
CA SER A 281 20.71 -29.24 10.83
C SER A 281 21.27 -28.90 12.21
N GLY A 282 20.60 -28.04 12.97
CA GLY A 282 21.00 -27.61 14.31
C GLY A 282 22.17 -26.63 14.37
N GLU A 283 22.82 -26.32 13.25
CA GLU A 283 23.96 -25.40 13.19
C GLU A 283 23.52 -23.95 13.48
N THR A 284 24.32 -23.21 14.22
CA THR A 284 24.17 -21.76 14.36
C THR A 284 25.13 -21.06 13.41
N VAL A 285 24.61 -20.35 12.42
CA VAL A 285 25.40 -19.66 11.42
C VAL A 285 25.18 -18.14 11.51
N ALA A 286 26.27 -17.37 11.54
CA ALA A 286 26.21 -15.92 11.42
C ALA A 286 26.46 -15.49 9.97
N VAL A 287 25.65 -14.59 9.45
CA VAL A 287 25.84 -13.97 8.13
C VAL A 287 26.30 -12.54 8.32
N MET A 288 27.52 -12.23 7.89
CA MET A 288 28.16 -10.93 8.01
C MET A 288 28.48 -10.32 6.65
N GLY A 289 28.83 -9.04 6.64
CA GLY A 289 29.24 -8.27 5.46
C GLY A 289 28.82 -6.81 5.55
N ALA A 290 29.30 -5.99 4.64
CA ALA A 290 28.99 -4.58 4.58
C ALA A 290 27.47 -4.31 4.42
N THR A 291 27.04 -3.08 4.74
CA THR A 291 25.64 -2.67 4.50
C THR A 291 25.33 -2.74 3.00
N GLY A 292 24.21 -3.34 2.64
CA GLY A 292 23.80 -3.48 1.24
C GLY A 292 24.39 -4.69 0.49
N CYS A 293 25.23 -5.54 1.10
CA CYS A 293 25.82 -6.72 0.45
C CYS A 293 24.85 -7.90 0.24
N GLY A 294 23.56 -7.77 0.65
CA GLY A 294 22.53 -8.77 0.38
C GLY A 294 22.19 -9.72 1.54
N LYS A 295 22.61 -9.46 2.78
CA LYS A 295 22.34 -10.34 3.94
C LYS A 295 20.85 -10.62 4.15
N THR A 296 20.02 -9.59 4.16
CA THR A 296 18.55 -9.72 4.26
C THR A 296 17.96 -10.47 3.07
N ALA A 297 18.48 -10.25 1.86
CA ALA A 297 18.05 -10.97 0.68
C ALA A 297 18.39 -12.46 0.78
N PHE A 298 19.61 -12.79 1.21
CA PHE A 298 20.03 -14.17 1.48
C PHE A 298 19.10 -14.86 2.47
N ALA A 299 18.84 -14.22 3.60
CA ALA A 299 17.92 -14.75 4.63
C ALA A 299 16.48 -14.90 4.12
N GLY A 300 16.01 -13.95 3.31
CA GLY A 300 14.64 -13.91 2.77
C GLY A 300 14.34 -14.95 1.67
N LEU A 301 15.37 -15.53 1.04
CA LEU A 301 15.18 -16.63 0.08
C LEU A 301 14.82 -17.96 0.74
N ILE A 302 15.20 -18.17 2.00
CA ILE A 302 14.94 -19.41 2.73
C ILE A 302 13.44 -19.64 2.94
N PRO A 303 12.66 -18.69 3.50
CA PRO A 303 11.21 -18.80 3.60
C PRO A 303 10.49 -18.51 2.26
N ARG A 304 11.24 -18.36 1.17
CA ARG A 304 10.72 -18.04 -0.16
C ARG A 304 9.92 -16.72 -0.18
N PHE A 305 10.44 -15.67 0.45
CA PHE A 305 9.89 -14.32 0.28
C PHE A 305 10.11 -13.83 -1.15
N TYR A 306 11.19 -14.29 -1.79
CA TYR A 306 11.53 -14.10 -3.19
C TYR A 306 11.97 -15.44 -3.79
N ASP A 307 11.79 -15.61 -5.09
CA ASP A 307 12.42 -16.70 -5.84
C ASP A 307 13.78 -16.24 -6.37
N PRO A 308 14.79 -17.11 -6.43
CA PRO A 308 16.07 -16.80 -7.06
C PRO A 308 15.89 -16.67 -8.59
N ASP A 309 16.71 -15.81 -9.21
CA ASP A 309 16.76 -15.64 -10.68
C ASP A 309 17.40 -16.87 -11.36
N ALA A 310 18.37 -17.49 -10.69
CA ALA A 310 19.00 -18.75 -11.11
C ALA A 310 19.42 -19.56 -9.89
N GLY A 311 19.60 -20.85 -10.09
CA GLY A 311 19.92 -21.80 -9.03
C GLY A 311 18.71 -22.22 -8.20
N THR A 312 18.97 -22.89 -7.07
CA THR A 312 17.93 -23.44 -6.19
C THR A 312 18.29 -23.27 -4.72
N VAL A 313 17.26 -23.01 -3.91
CA VAL A 313 17.35 -23.08 -2.44
C VAL A 313 16.59 -24.31 -1.98
N LEU A 314 17.25 -25.14 -1.20
CA LEU A 314 16.66 -26.37 -0.66
C LEU A 314 16.54 -26.26 0.85
N ILE A 315 15.46 -26.80 1.39
CA ILE A 315 15.27 -27.10 2.81
C ILE A 315 15.05 -28.61 2.90
N ASP A 316 15.77 -29.29 3.81
CA ASP A 316 15.69 -30.74 4.00
C ASP A 316 15.91 -31.52 2.69
N GLY A 317 16.80 -31.02 1.82
CA GLY A 317 17.10 -31.63 0.51
C GLY A 317 16.03 -31.42 -0.57
N LEU A 318 14.93 -30.71 -0.29
CA LEU A 318 13.86 -30.42 -1.24
C LEU A 318 13.83 -28.92 -1.60
N ASP A 319 13.64 -28.62 -2.89
CA ASP A 319 13.50 -27.23 -3.35
C ASP A 319 12.32 -26.53 -2.66
N VAL A 320 12.56 -25.31 -2.15
CA VAL A 320 11.55 -24.49 -1.48
C VAL A 320 10.29 -24.25 -2.33
N ARG A 321 10.41 -24.34 -3.66
CA ARG A 321 9.29 -24.21 -4.61
C ARG A 321 8.37 -25.42 -4.62
N SER A 322 8.86 -26.57 -4.20
CA SER A 322 8.12 -27.83 -4.17
C SER A 322 7.25 -28.01 -2.92
N TYR A 323 7.53 -27.25 -1.86
CA TYR A 323 6.73 -27.29 -0.65
C TYR A 323 5.35 -26.64 -0.83
N SER A 324 4.36 -27.11 -0.06
CA SER A 324 3.16 -26.32 0.17
C SER A 324 3.53 -25.06 0.99
N ARG A 325 2.74 -23.99 0.81
CA ARG A 325 3.01 -22.72 1.51
C ARG A 325 3.00 -22.91 3.04
N GLU A 326 2.02 -23.66 3.51
CA GLU A 326 1.82 -23.93 4.93
C GLU A 326 2.99 -24.73 5.51
N ALA A 327 3.46 -25.75 4.81
CA ALA A 327 4.58 -26.58 5.23
C ALA A 327 5.89 -25.76 5.26
N LEU A 328 6.20 -25.02 4.21
CA LEU A 328 7.40 -24.18 4.14
C LEU A 328 7.44 -23.14 5.25
N LEU A 329 6.35 -22.38 5.40
CA LEU A 329 6.27 -21.34 6.43
C LEU A 329 6.16 -21.94 7.83
N GLY A 330 5.68 -23.19 8.01
CA GLY A 330 5.71 -23.91 9.26
C GLY A 330 7.13 -24.23 9.71
N LYS A 331 8.02 -24.57 8.79
CA LYS A 331 9.43 -24.94 9.07
C LYS A 331 10.32 -23.76 9.46
N VAL A 332 9.99 -22.54 9.03
CA VAL A 332 10.86 -21.38 9.20
C VAL A 332 10.19 -20.35 10.10
N SER A 333 10.86 -19.94 11.16
CA SER A 333 10.54 -18.72 11.92
C SER A 333 11.49 -17.59 11.53
N PHE A 334 10.95 -16.38 11.37
CA PHE A 334 11.71 -15.23 10.91
C PHE A 334 11.46 -14.01 11.79
N ALA A 335 12.50 -13.50 12.45
CA ALA A 335 12.49 -12.20 13.10
C ALA A 335 13.03 -11.14 12.11
N LEU A 336 12.14 -10.25 11.67
CA LEU A 336 12.46 -9.21 10.70
C LEU A 336 13.32 -8.10 11.33
N GLN A 337 14.16 -7.46 10.53
CA GLN A 337 14.98 -6.31 10.91
C GLN A 337 14.13 -5.19 11.53
N LYS A 338 12.96 -4.90 10.95
CA LYS A 338 12.01 -3.94 11.49
C LYS A 338 11.01 -4.64 12.39
N SER A 339 11.12 -4.41 13.69
CA SER A 339 10.24 -5.00 14.70
C SER A 339 8.87 -4.33 14.70
N GLU A 340 7.98 -4.75 13.80
CA GLU A 340 6.61 -4.24 13.74
C GLU A 340 5.71 -4.98 14.73
N LEU A 341 5.04 -4.21 15.57
CA LEU A 341 4.05 -4.70 16.52
C LEU A 341 2.65 -4.24 16.09
N PHE A 342 1.68 -5.09 16.32
CA PHE A 342 0.28 -4.80 16.02
C PHE A 342 -0.37 -4.05 17.18
N SER A 343 -1.41 -3.26 16.87
CA SER A 343 -2.30 -2.64 17.87
C SER A 343 -3.14 -3.71 18.55
N ALA A 344 -2.52 -4.41 19.47
CA ALA A 344 -3.03 -5.55 20.21
C ALA A 344 -2.28 -5.63 21.55
N THR A 345 -2.67 -6.51 22.46
CA THR A 345 -1.95 -6.70 23.72
C THR A 345 -0.55 -7.27 23.49
N VAL A 346 0.33 -7.13 24.48
CA VAL A 346 1.66 -7.76 24.45
C VAL A 346 1.53 -9.27 24.26
N ARG A 347 0.61 -9.89 24.99
CA ARG A 347 0.25 -11.32 24.87
C ARG A 347 -0.08 -11.69 23.44
N GLU A 348 -1.04 -11.02 22.83
CA GLU A 348 -1.46 -11.26 21.45
C GLU A 348 -0.32 -11.04 20.44
N ASN A 349 0.53 -10.05 20.67
CA ASN A 349 1.70 -9.83 19.83
C ASN A 349 2.71 -10.98 19.90
N ILE A 350 2.93 -11.59 21.06
CA ILE A 350 3.83 -12.73 21.22
C ILE A 350 3.17 -14.01 20.67
N SER A 351 1.90 -14.28 21.02
CA SER A 351 1.16 -15.46 20.58
C SER A 351 0.91 -15.52 19.07
N TRP A 352 1.18 -14.43 18.34
CA TRP A 352 1.16 -14.47 16.88
C TRP A 352 2.09 -15.53 16.28
N GLY A 353 3.16 -15.91 16.98
CA GLY A 353 4.05 -17.02 16.59
C GLY A 353 3.40 -18.41 16.73
N LYS A 354 2.53 -18.56 17.75
CA LYS A 354 1.78 -19.78 18.07
C LYS A 354 0.44 -19.35 18.69
N PRO A 355 -0.66 -19.31 17.90
CA PRO A 355 -1.96 -18.76 18.37
C PRO A 355 -2.60 -19.53 19.54
N ASP A 356 -2.29 -20.81 19.67
CA ASP A 356 -2.75 -21.73 20.72
C ASP A 356 -1.75 -21.90 21.87
N ALA A 357 -0.77 -20.98 21.99
CA ALA A 357 0.22 -21.01 23.06
C ALA A 357 -0.42 -20.79 24.43
N THR A 358 0.03 -21.57 25.41
CA THR A 358 -0.36 -21.35 26.82
C THR A 358 0.33 -20.10 27.39
N ASP A 359 -0.18 -19.60 28.50
CA ASP A 359 0.42 -18.46 29.20
C ASP A 359 1.85 -18.76 29.66
N GLU A 360 2.11 -20.00 30.06
CA GLU A 360 3.44 -20.46 30.44
C GLU A 360 4.41 -20.44 29.27
N GLU A 361 3.97 -20.87 28.08
CA GLU A 361 4.78 -20.84 26.86
C GLU A 361 5.08 -19.39 26.44
N ILE A 362 4.09 -18.50 26.50
CA ILE A 362 4.26 -17.07 26.19
C ILE A 362 5.27 -16.41 27.16
N ARG A 363 5.14 -16.67 28.46
CA ARG A 363 6.07 -16.15 29.48
C ARG A 363 7.47 -16.74 29.31
N ALA A 364 7.59 -18.03 29.02
CA ALA A 364 8.87 -18.67 28.78
C ALA A 364 9.58 -18.07 27.55
N ALA A 365 8.85 -17.83 26.46
CA ALA A 365 9.38 -17.17 25.28
C ALA A 365 9.80 -15.72 25.56
N ALA A 366 8.99 -14.97 26.33
CA ALA A 366 9.30 -13.61 26.74
C ALA A 366 10.54 -13.56 27.65
N ALA A 367 10.68 -14.48 28.59
CA ALA A 367 11.84 -14.59 29.47
C ALA A 367 13.11 -14.94 28.66
N ALA A 368 13.02 -15.88 27.70
CA ALA A 368 14.12 -16.21 26.81
C ALA A 368 14.53 -15.01 25.93
N ALA A 369 13.56 -14.21 25.48
CA ALA A 369 13.82 -12.98 24.74
C ALA A 369 14.24 -11.78 25.63
N GLN A 370 14.44 -12.00 26.92
CA GLN A 370 14.75 -10.95 27.91
C GLN A 370 13.67 -9.86 27.99
N ALA A 371 12.40 -10.23 27.72
CA ALA A 371 11.27 -9.31 27.67
C ALA A 371 10.43 -9.31 28.95
N ASP A 372 10.37 -10.40 29.68
CA ASP A 372 9.46 -10.60 30.81
C ASP A 372 9.61 -9.52 31.90
N GLU A 373 10.85 -9.16 32.26
CA GLU A 373 11.11 -8.16 33.31
C GLU A 373 10.50 -6.78 32.99
N PHE A 374 10.61 -6.29 31.76
CA PHE A 374 10.03 -5.01 31.42
C PHE A 374 8.51 -5.09 31.16
N ILE A 375 8.02 -6.26 30.64
CA ILE A 375 6.59 -6.49 30.47
C ILE A 375 5.88 -6.43 31.82
N ALA A 376 6.46 -7.06 32.86
CA ALA A 376 5.90 -7.02 34.20
C ALA A 376 5.81 -5.58 34.80
N LYS A 377 6.61 -4.64 34.30
CA LYS A 377 6.59 -3.23 34.70
C LYS A 377 5.59 -2.38 33.93
N LEU A 378 4.96 -2.91 32.87
CA LEU A 378 3.90 -2.22 32.14
C LEU A 378 2.60 -2.16 32.99
N PRO A 379 1.74 -1.17 32.77
CA PRO A 379 0.55 -0.96 33.63
C PRO A 379 -0.34 -2.19 33.78
N GLU A 380 -0.54 -2.96 32.72
CA GLU A 380 -1.36 -4.18 32.68
C GLU A 380 -0.52 -5.44 32.33
N GLY A 381 0.82 -5.34 32.45
CA GLY A 381 1.72 -6.44 32.15
C GLY A 381 1.55 -6.98 30.72
N TYR A 382 1.30 -8.28 30.57
CA TYR A 382 1.06 -8.93 29.27
C TYR A 382 -0.22 -8.49 28.57
N ASP A 383 -1.20 -7.96 29.31
CA ASP A 383 -2.47 -7.50 28.77
C ASP A 383 -2.45 -6.01 28.38
N THR A 384 -1.30 -5.34 28.56
CA THR A 384 -1.09 -3.96 28.12
C THR A 384 -1.30 -3.84 26.60
N LEU A 385 -2.25 -2.97 26.21
CA LEU A 385 -2.54 -2.67 24.81
C LEU A 385 -1.44 -1.79 24.20
N LEU A 386 -0.84 -2.25 23.14
CA LEU A 386 0.19 -1.52 22.39
C LEU A 386 -0.45 -0.60 21.34
N THR A 387 0.14 0.57 21.16
CA THR A 387 -0.21 1.48 20.06
C THR A 387 0.32 0.95 18.72
N GLU A 388 -0.18 1.48 17.62
CA GLU A 388 0.25 1.13 16.26
C GLU A 388 1.79 1.22 16.12
N GLY A 389 2.40 0.14 15.63
CA GLY A 389 3.86 0.00 15.52
C GLY A 389 4.60 -0.05 16.87
N GLY A 390 3.89 -0.17 18.01
CA GLY A 390 4.50 -0.21 19.34
C GLY A 390 5.23 1.10 19.72
N THR A 391 4.74 2.25 19.25
CA THR A 391 5.40 3.56 19.43
C THR A 391 5.53 3.98 20.90
N SER A 392 4.75 3.39 21.81
CA SER A 392 4.85 3.56 23.27
C SER A 392 6.07 2.87 23.89
N LEU A 393 6.73 1.97 23.15
CA LEU A 393 7.88 1.19 23.63
C LEU A 393 9.20 1.73 23.05
N SER A 394 10.30 1.51 23.77
CA SER A 394 11.65 1.75 23.23
C SER A 394 11.97 0.77 22.08
N GLY A 395 12.97 1.10 21.26
CA GLY A 395 13.41 0.23 20.15
C GLY A 395 13.81 -1.18 20.63
N GLY A 396 14.57 -1.27 21.73
CA GLY A 396 14.97 -2.55 22.32
C GLY A 396 13.82 -3.34 22.92
N GLN A 397 12.80 -2.68 23.50
CA GLN A 397 11.59 -3.34 23.99
C GLN A 397 10.77 -3.94 22.84
N ARG A 398 10.59 -3.19 21.74
CA ARG A 398 9.93 -3.71 20.54
C ARG A 398 10.66 -4.92 19.97
N GLN A 399 11.99 -4.86 19.86
CA GLN A 399 12.78 -5.99 19.37
C GLN A 399 12.61 -7.23 20.24
N ARG A 400 12.65 -7.09 21.57
CA ARG A 400 12.48 -8.23 22.49
C ARG A 400 11.10 -8.89 22.37
N ILE A 401 10.03 -8.13 22.18
CA ILE A 401 8.69 -8.70 21.91
C ILE A 401 8.68 -9.42 20.54
N ALA A 402 9.29 -8.83 19.50
CA ALA A 402 9.38 -9.48 18.19
C ALA A 402 10.24 -10.75 18.23
N LEU A 403 11.31 -10.79 19.03
CA LEU A 403 12.11 -11.98 19.29
C LEU A 403 11.30 -13.04 20.03
N ALA A 404 10.54 -12.67 21.09
CA ALA A 404 9.67 -13.59 21.81
C ALA A 404 8.64 -14.23 20.86
N ARG A 405 8.01 -13.46 19.98
CA ARG A 405 7.12 -13.93 18.92
C ARG A 405 7.82 -14.96 18.02
N ALA A 406 9.04 -14.66 17.59
CA ALA A 406 9.78 -15.52 16.66
C ALA A 406 10.20 -16.84 17.30
N ILE A 407 10.70 -16.82 18.55
CA ILE A 407 11.15 -18.03 19.22
C ILE A 407 10.00 -18.89 19.77
N LEU A 408 8.82 -18.30 19.99
CA LEU A 408 7.62 -19.03 20.39
C LEU A 408 7.09 -19.93 19.27
N LYS A 409 7.33 -19.55 18.02
CA LYS A 409 6.91 -20.35 16.88
C LYS A 409 7.68 -21.66 16.82
N PRO A 410 6.99 -22.83 16.82
CA PRO A 410 7.64 -24.13 16.63
C PRO A 410 8.16 -24.21 15.18
N ALA A 411 9.46 -24.07 15.00
CA ALA A 411 10.11 -24.10 13.69
C ALA A 411 11.43 -24.85 13.75
N GLU A 412 11.81 -25.47 12.64
CA GLU A 412 13.09 -26.18 12.48
C GLU A 412 14.24 -25.23 12.20
N ILE A 413 13.94 -24.08 11.61
CA ILE A 413 14.88 -23.03 11.22
C ILE A 413 14.43 -21.71 11.81
N LEU A 414 15.30 -21.04 12.56
CA LEU A 414 15.08 -19.69 13.10
C LEU A 414 16.03 -18.71 12.42
N ILE A 415 15.47 -17.71 11.78
CA ILE A 415 16.20 -16.63 11.11
C ILE A 415 16.04 -15.34 11.93
N LEU A 416 17.15 -14.73 12.30
CA LEU A 416 17.23 -13.45 13.01
C LEU A 416 17.88 -12.41 12.07
N ASP A 417 17.10 -11.60 11.38
CA ASP A 417 17.62 -10.59 10.46
C ASP A 417 17.84 -9.27 11.17
N ASP A 418 19.08 -9.06 11.65
CA ASP A 418 19.50 -7.87 12.44
C ASP A 418 18.57 -7.58 13.65
N ALA A 419 17.92 -8.63 14.14
CA ALA A 419 16.84 -8.53 15.12
C ALA A 419 17.33 -8.25 16.56
N THR A 420 18.66 -8.15 16.79
CA THR A 420 19.27 -7.83 18.08
C THR A 420 20.00 -6.47 18.10
N SER A 421 19.96 -5.72 17.00
CA SER A 421 20.75 -4.49 16.84
C SER A 421 20.43 -3.37 17.85
N ALA A 422 19.20 -3.30 18.35
CA ALA A 422 18.79 -2.32 19.36
C ALA A 422 18.97 -2.83 20.81
N LEU A 423 19.53 -4.04 20.99
CA LEU A 423 19.87 -4.56 22.30
C LEU A 423 21.27 -4.11 22.72
N ASP A 424 21.44 -3.84 24.00
CA ASP A 424 22.78 -3.69 24.58
C ASP A 424 23.52 -5.05 24.63
N THR A 425 24.83 -5.02 24.70
CA THR A 425 25.68 -6.21 24.61
C THR A 425 25.39 -7.25 25.70
N LYS A 426 24.98 -6.81 26.91
CA LYS A 426 24.65 -7.71 28.02
C LYS A 426 23.35 -8.43 27.77
N THR A 427 22.31 -7.71 27.38
CA THR A 427 20.97 -8.27 27.05
C THR A 427 21.06 -9.18 25.83
N GLU A 428 21.82 -8.82 24.80
CA GLU A 428 22.06 -9.68 23.63
C GLU A 428 22.76 -11.00 24.02
N ALA A 429 23.78 -10.93 24.89
CA ALA A 429 24.48 -12.12 25.38
C ALA A 429 23.54 -13.05 26.17
N ALA A 430 22.72 -12.48 27.05
CA ALA A 430 21.73 -13.22 27.82
C ALA A 430 20.67 -13.87 26.91
N PHE A 431 20.22 -13.15 25.87
CA PHE A 431 19.28 -13.69 24.88
C PHE A 431 19.84 -14.91 24.15
N PHE A 432 21.05 -14.86 23.58
CA PHE A 432 21.64 -16.00 22.87
C PHE A 432 21.88 -17.19 23.80
N SER A 433 22.30 -16.96 25.05
CA SER A 433 22.45 -18.00 26.06
C SER A 433 21.09 -18.65 26.42
N ALA A 434 20.02 -17.86 26.52
CA ALA A 434 18.66 -18.38 26.76
C ALA A 434 18.12 -19.12 25.53
N LEU A 435 18.37 -18.59 24.33
CA LEU A 435 17.93 -19.18 23.06
C LEU A 435 18.51 -20.59 22.83
N SER A 436 19.77 -20.82 23.18
CA SER A 436 20.41 -22.15 23.07
C SER A 436 19.70 -23.22 23.93
N ARG A 437 19.16 -22.80 25.08
CA ARG A 437 18.44 -23.66 26.00
C ARG A 437 16.96 -23.82 25.63
N PHE A 438 16.35 -22.72 25.13
CA PHE A 438 14.92 -22.68 24.79
C PHE A 438 14.62 -23.46 23.50
N ALA A 439 15.49 -23.35 22.49
CA ALA A 439 15.33 -24.00 21.20
C ALA A 439 16.57 -24.85 20.84
N PRO A 440 16.78 -25.99 21.56
CA PRO A 440 17.86 -26.91 21.23
C PRO A 440 17.59 -27.63 19.91
N GLY A 441 18.63 -27.85 19.12
CA GLY A 441 18.53 -28.56 17.82
C GLY A 441 17.92 -27.76 16.67
N VAL A 442 17.42 -26.55 16.92
CA VAL A 442 16.93 -25.63 15.86
C VAL A 442 18.11 -25.03 15.10
N THR A 443 18.07 -25.05 13.77
CA THR A 443 19.05 -24.36 12.93
C THR A 443 18.87 -22.85 13.05
N LYS A 444 19.92 -22.13 13.39
CA LYS A 444 19.87 -20.68 13.64
C LYS A 444 20.67 -19.92 12.59
N ILE A 445 20.03 -19.01 11.90
CA ILE A 445 20.69 -18.14 10.91
C ILE A 445 20.58 -16.71 11.42
N VAL A 446 21.72 -16.14 11.84
CA VAL A 446 21.79 -14.83 12.48
C VAL A 446 22.45 -13.85 11.52
N VAL A 447 21.71 -12.94 10.95
CA VAL A 447 22.32 -11.80 10.25
C VAL A 447 22.83 -10.84 11.30
N ALA A 448 24.17 -10.74 11.40
CA ALA A 448 24.85 -9.96 12.41
C ALA A 448 25.61 -8.78 11.80
N GLN A 449 25.56 -7.64 12.50
CA GLN A 449 26.40 -6.49 12.21
C GLN A 449 27.59 -6.41 13.18
N ARG A 450 27.46 -7.01 14.36
CA ARG A 450 28.50 -6.98 15.41
C ARG A 450 29.32 -8.26 15.39
N ILE A 451 30.64 -8.11 15.49
CA ILE A 451 31.57 -9.25 15.64
C ILE A 451 31.28 -10.05 16.91
N SER A 452 30.92 -9.36 18.02
CA SER A 452 30.56 -10.02 19.28
C SER A 452 29.39 -11.01 19.15
N THR A 453 28.45 -10.71 18.26
CA THR A 453 27.33 -11.61 17.92
C THR A 453 27.82 -12.78 17.06
N ALA A 454 28.58 -12.48 16.01
CA ALA A 454 29.06 -13.50 15.07
C ALA A 454 29.99 -14.53 15.71
N ARG A 455 30.84 -14.16 16.67
CA ARG A 455 31.73 -15.07 17.42
C ARG A 455 31.00 -16.18 18.20
N ARG A 456 29.69 -16.04 18.42
CA ARG A 456 28.87 -17.03 19.12
C ARG A 456 28.33 -18.12 18.19
N ALA A 457 28.43 -17.91 16.89
CA ALA A 457 28.01 -18.89 15.90
C ALA A 457 29.06 -19.99 15.72
N ASP A 458 28.59 -21.18 15.36
CA ASP A 458 29.47 -22.30 15.03
C ASP A 458 30.26 -22.01 13.76
N ARG A 459 29.67 -21.23 12.85
CA ARG A 459 30.29 -20.82 11.58
C ARG A 459 29.80 -19.45 11.14
N ILE A 460 30.68 -18.68 10.52
CA ILE A 460 30.41 -17.35 10.00
C ILE A 460 30.51 -17.39 8.49
N ILE A 461 29.54 -16.81 7.80
CA ILE A 461 29.51 -16.58 6.35
C ILE A 461 29.74 -15.11 6.12
N VAL A 462 30.77 -14.75 5.35
CA VAL A 462 31.07 -13.37 5.00
C VAL A 462 30.64 -13.13 3.55
N LEU A 463 29.69 -12.19 3.38
CA LEU A 463 29.22 -11.75 2.06
C LEU A 463 29.92 -10.45 1.68
N GLU A 464 30.54 -10.42 0.51
CA GLU A 464 31.17 -9.25 -0.07
C GLU A 464 30.89 -9.16 -1.57
N LYS A 465 30.47 -7.98 -2.05
CA LYS A 465 30.25 -7.70 -3.48
C LYS A 465 29.43 -8.78 -4.21
N GLY A 466 28.42 -9.30 -3.55
CA GLY A 466 27.51 -10.29 -4.12
C GLY A 466 28.06 -11.72 -4.20
N ARG A 467 29.10 -12.05 -3.43
CA ARG A 467 29.68 -13.39 -3.34
C ARG A 467 30.01 -13.76 -1.90
N ILE A 468 30.20 -15.04 -1.65
CA ILE A 468 30.77 -15.50 -0.38
C ILE A 468 32.28 -15.26 -0.41
N ALA A 469 32.76 -14.32 0.43
CA ALA A 469 34.18 -14.00 0.58
C ALA A 469 34.91 -14.98 1.49
N GLY A 470 34.20 -15.57 2.45
CA GLY A 470 34.77 -16.56 3.36
C GLY A 470 33.72 -17.29 4.18
N VAL A 471 34.01 -18.49 4.59
CA VAL A 471 33.20 -19.31 5.49
C VAL A 471 34.13 -20.00 6.48
N GLY A 472 33.90 -19.86 7.77
CA GLY A 472 34.72 -20.47 8.82
C GLY A 472 34.39 -19.95 10.21
N THR A 473 35.18 -20.33 11.19
CA THR A 473 35.12 -19.79 12.55
C THR A 473 35.69 -18.36 12.61
N HIS A 474 35.47 -17.68 13.72
CA HIS A 474 36.03 -16.35 13.96
C HIS A 474 37.57 -16.29 13.73
N ASP A 475 38.28 -17.26 14.31
CA ASP A 475 39.73 -17.27 14.28
C ASP A 475 40.29 -17.62 12.89
N GLU A 476 39.63 -18.54 12.17
CA GLU A 476 39.97 -18.88 10.78
C GLU A 476 39.77 -17.67 9.84
N LEU A 477 38.65 -16.95 9.99
CA LEU A 477 38.35 -15.79 9.14
C LEU A 477 39.23 -14.58 9.45
N LEU A 478 39.65 -14.42 10.71
CA LEU A 478 40.67 -13.39 11.06
C LEU A 478 42.03 -13.62 10.39
N GLN A 479 42.34 -14.89 10.07
CA GLN A 479 43.60 -15.23 9.40
C GLN A 479 43.45 -15.20 7.87
N ASN A 480 42.34 -15.64 7.34
CA ASN A 480 42.22 -16.01 5.92
C ASN A 480 41.24 -15.17 5.11
N CYS A 481 40.45 -14.26 5.72
CA CYS A 481 39.43 -13.47 5.03
C CYS A 481 39.63 -11.95 5.20
N ALA A 482 40.13 -11.29 4.17
CA ALA A 482 40.40 -9.84 4.20
C ALA A 482 39.14 -9.01 4.52
N ALA A 483 37.98 -9.35 3.93
CA ALA A 483 36.74 -8.66 4.22
C ALA A 483 36.30 -8.79 5.69
N TYR A 484 36.55 -9.94 6.33
CA TYR A 484 36.26 -10.12 7.75
C TYR A 484 37.23 -9.37 8.63
N GLN A 485 38.52 -9.33 8.26
CA GLN A 485 39.55 -8.56 8.97
C GLN A 485 39.21 -7.06 8.96
N GLU A 486 38.79 -6.51 7.84
CA GLU A 486 38.37 -5.11 7.72
C GLU A 486 37.19 -4.79 8.65
N ILE A 487 36.17 -5.64 8.67
CA ILE A 487 35.01 -5.50 9.58
C ILE A 487 35.46 -5.58 11.04
N ALA A 488 36.37 -6.50 11.37
CA ALA A 488 36.87 -6.67 12.72
C ALA A 488 37.71 -5.46 13.17
N ALA A 489 38.60 -4.97 12.33
CA ALA A 489 39.43 -3.77 12.61
C ALA A 489 38.57 -2.52 12.82
N SER A 490 37.49 -2.34 12.01
CA SER A 490 36.58 -1.19 12.15
C SER A 490 35.82 -1.17 13.48
N GLN A 491 35.62 -2.34 14.09
CA GLN A 491 34.89 -2.48 15.36
C GLN A 491 35.81 -2.52 16.58
N SER A 492 37.05 -2.97 16.41
CA SER A 492 38.08 -3.01 17.48
C SER A 492 38.59 -1.61 17.84
N GLY A 493 38.60 -0.66 16.91
CA GLY A 493 39.01 0.72 17.13
C GLY A 493 37.98 1.62 17.82
N ARG A 494 36.87 1.07 18.29
CA ARG A 494 35.78 1.80 18.99
C ARG A 494 35.57 1.34 20.44
N ALA A 495 36.55 0.60 21.03
CA ALA A 495 36.50 0.19 22.42
C ALA A 495 37.28 1.17 23.31
#